data_6d149cc6f059d89edfd501bc623cec30
#
_entry.id   6d149cc6f059d89edfd501bc623cec30
#
_cell.length_a   1.000
_cell.length_b   1.000
_cell.length_c   1.000
_cell.angle_alpha   90.00
_cell.angle_beta   90.00
_cell.angle_gamma   90.00
#
_symmetry.space_group_name_H-M   'P 1'
#
loop_
_entity.id
_entity.type
_entity.pdbx_description
1 polymer ?
#
loop_
_entity_poly.entity_id
_entity_poly.type
_entity_poly.pdbx_seq_one_letter_code
_entity_poly.pdbx_strand_id
1 'polypeptide(L)'
;SHYVHEVFKNPSIDPAIYIFVNGGELSHYNSDELNSYGEDVFIKELIPHIDKVYRTIAKRQGRGLEGFSQGGRAATRYMFKYPDLFGTVSAGGGSYTIEKLIKESQGFEDDPRDDEETIYYVGMGNDAWSLAEQHKSSQNVTPKLMLWSGTEDMNYKSVEEYQSFLENLKIEHKLLSIEGVDHNSSVFYEKAGTSLAKFHIGASDNAN
;
A
#
# COMPACT_ATOMS: atom_id res chain seq x y z
N SER A 1 7.81 -0.47 -14.54
CA SER A 1 8.45 0.85 -14.75
C SER A 1 8.04 1.53 -16.06
N HIS A 2 7.85 0.80 -17.16
CA HIS A 2 7.46 1.37 -18.45
C HIS A 2 6.17 2.21 -18.35
N TYR A 3 5.09 1.66 -17.83
CA TYR A 3 3.79 2.35 -17.69
C TYR A 3 3.87 3.62 -16.84
N VAL A 4 4.62 3.58 -15.74
CA VAL A 4 4.87 4.78 -14.92
C VAL A 4 5.59 5.84 -15.73
N HIS A 5 6.63 5.45 -16.51
CA HIS A 5 7.34 6.38 -17.38
C HIS A 5 6.40 7.04 -18.42
N GLU A 6 5.49 6.29 -19.04
CA GLU A 6 4.52 6.84 -19.98
C GLU A 6 3.59 7.86 -19.33
N VAL A 7 3.13 7.61 -18.11
CA VAL A 7 2.32 8.56 -17.35
C VAL A 7 3.04 9.90 -17.15
N PHE A 8 4.35 9.87 -16.84
CA PHE A 8 5.15 11.08 -16.60
C PHE A 8 5.61 11.82 -17.87
N LYS A 9 5.29 11.31 -19.07
CA LYS A 9 5.36 12.09 -20.31
C LYS A 9 4.24 13.12 -20.42
N ASN A 10 3.18 12.99 -19.63
CA ASN A 10 2.09 13.95 -19.61
C ASN A 10 2.56 15.26 -18.95
N PRO A 11 2.58 16.40 -19.69
CA PRO A 11 3.09 17.66 -19.16
C PRO A 11 2.22 18.27 -18.04
N SER A 12 1.05 17.72 -17.78
CA SER A 12 0.19 18.13 -16.67
C SER A 12 0.52 17.45 -15.35
N ILE A 13 1.56 16.60 -15.33
CA ILE A 13 2.00 15.87 -14.14
C ILE A 13 3.41 16.35 -13.79
N ASP A 14 3.56 16.88 -12.58
CA ASP A 14 4.86 17.27 -12.09
C ASP A 14 5.81 16.07 -11.96
N PRO A 15 7.11 16.24 -12.21
CA PRO A 15 8.05 15.15 -12.13
C PRO A 15 8.22 14.65 -10.69
N ALA A 16 8.34 13.33 -10.55
CA ALA A 16 8.59 12.68 -9.27
C ALA A 16 9.72 11.65 -9.37
N ILE A 17 10.34 11.36 -8.24
CA ILE A 17 11.31 10.28 -8.11
C ILE A 17 10.52 9.01 -7.73
N TYR A 18 10.53 8.01 -8.60
CA TYR A 18 9.91 6.71 -8.37
C TYR A 18 10.96 5.69 -7.98
N ILE A 19 10.74 5.03 -6.83
CA ILE A 19 11.59 3.96 -6.33
C ILE A 19 10.78 2.67 -6.38
N PHE A 20 11.21 1.72 -7.21
CA PHE A 20 10.62 0.38 -7.29
C PHE A 20 11.34 -0.54 -6.32
N VAL A 21 10.58 -1.13 -5.42
CA VAL A 21 11.11 -1.93 -4.31
C VAL A 21 10.75 -3.40 -4.52
N ASN A 22 11.71 -4.28 -4.27
CA ASN A 22 11.45 -5.70 -4.07
C ASN A 22 11.22 -5.94 -2.58
N GLY A 23 10.08 -6.52 -2.21
CA GLY A 23 9.69 -6.72 -0.82
C GLY A 23 10.39 -7.86 -0.09
N GLY A 24 11.25 -8.65 -0.75
CA GLY A 24 11.84 -9.87 -0.17
C GLY A 24 10.86 -11.06 -0.14
N GLU A 25 11.20 -12.13 0.54
CA GLU A 25 10.42 -13.38 0.60
C GLU A 25 9.07 -13.17 1.30
N LEU A 26 9.08 -12.52 2.46
CA LEU A 26 7.85 -12.14 3.18
C LEU A 26 7.31 -10.78 2.76
N SER A 27 7.80 -10.26 1.65
CA SER A 27 7.36 -9.03 1.02
C SER A 27 7.49 -7.81 1.94
N HIS A 28 6.62 -7.63 2.88
CA HIS A 28 6.48 -6.41 3.66
C HIS A 28 6.33 -6.66 5.17
N TYR A 29 6.67 -7.85 5.61
CA TYR A 29 6.69 -8.19 7.02
C TYR A 29 8.13 -8.32 7.55
N ASN A 30 8.27 -8.21 8.85
CA ASN A 30 9.43 -8.70 9.58
C ASN A 30 9.09 -10.07 10.20
N SER A 31 10.04 -10.98 10.14
CA SER A 31 9.97 -12.27 10.84
C SER A 31 11.35 -12.64 11.36
N ASP A 32 11.47 -12.74 12.67
CA ASP A 32 12.70 -13.21 13.30
C ASP A 32 12.94 -14.69 12.99
N GLU A 33 11.87 -15.48 12.90
CA GLU A 33 11.93 -16.92 12.61
C GLU A 33 12.53 -17.20 11.24
N LEU A 34 12.16 -16.40 10.24
CA LEU A 34 12.65 -16.53 8.86
C LEU A 34 13.85 -15.62 8.57
N ASN A 35 14.35 -14.88 9.56
CA ASN A 35 15.40 -13.89 9.38
C ASN A 35 15.14 -12.95 8.20
N SER A 36 13.89 -12.53 8.05
CA SER A 36 13.42 -11.64 6.99
C SER A 36 12.92 -10.32 7.59
N TYR A 37 13.46 -9.20 7.14
CA TYR A 37 13.19 -7.88 7.71
C TYR A 37 12.77 -6.87 6.62
N GLY A 38 11.87 -7.27 5.74
CA GLY A 38 11.41 -6.45 4.61
C GLY A 38 10.83 -5.10 5.01
N GLU A 39 10.08 -5.05 6.11
CA GLU A 39 9.54 -3.82 6.65
C GLU A 39 10.65 -2.90 7.18
N ASP A 40 11.56 -3.41 7.97
CA ASP A 40 12.66 -2.64 8.55
C ASP A 40 13.60 -2.09 7.48
N VAL A 41 13.95 -2.90 6.49
CA VAL A 41 14.75 -2.47 5.34
C VAL A 41 14.06 -1.32 4.61
N PHE A 42 12.76 -1.45 4.36
CA PHE A 42 12.02 -0.40 3.66
C PHE A 42 11.94 0.91 4.48
N ILE A 43 11.55 0.81 5.74
CA ILE A 43 11.27 1.98 6.59
C ILE A 43 12.55 2.61 7.15
N LYS A 44 13.49 1.78 7.65
CA LYS A 44 14.65 2.25 8.43
C LYS A 44 15.91 2.45 7.59
N GLU A 45 16.00 1.79 6.44
CA GLU A 45 17.19 1.86 5.58
C GLU A 45 16.91 2.57 4.26
N LEU A 46 15.94 2.08 3.47
CA LEU A 46 15.69 2.59 2.12
C LEU A 46 15.22 4.05 2.14
N ILE A 47 14.18 4.39 2.91
CA ILE A 47 13.65 5.76 2.96
C ILE A 47 14.74 6.76 3.37
N PRO A 48 15.48 6.56 4.48
CA PRO A 48 16.56 7.47 4.86
C PRO A 48 17.70 7.53 3.84
N HIS A 49 18.02 6.41 3.19
CA HIS A 49 19.05 6.38 2.14
C HIS A 49 18.65 7.23 0.94
N ILE A 50 17.41 7.08 0.46
CA ILE A 50 16.89 7.85 -0.68
C ILE A 50 16.86 9.35 -0.35
N ASP A 51 16.37 9.71 0.83
CA ASP A 51 16.35 11.12 1.27
C ASP A 51 17.75 11.73 1.39
N LYS A 52 18.76 10.94 1.71
CA LYS A 52 20.15 11.38 1.80
C LYS A 52 20.83 11.56 0.44
N VAL A 53 20.49 10.69 -0.52
CA VAL A 53 21.22 10.59 -1.80
C VAL A 53 20.57 11.42 -2.90
N TYR A 54 19.25 11.56 -2.87
CA TYR A 54 18.50 12.26 -3.91
C TYR A 54 17.87 13.54 -3.39
N ARG A 55 17.50 14.44 -4.31
CA ARG A 55 16.83 15.72 -4.01
C ARG A 55 15.34 15.48 -3.73
N THR A 56 15.03 14.80 -2.67
CA THR A 56 13.66 14.54 -2.23
C THR A 56 13.10 15.70 -1.40
N ILE A 57 11.79 15.77 -1.30
CA ILE A 57 11.11 16.53 -0.25
C ILE A 57 10.97 15.56 0.94
N ALA A 58 12.01 15.53 1.81
CA ALA A 58 12.15 14.60 2.93
C ALA A 58 11.14 14.89 4.06
N LYS A 59 9.88 15.02 3.69
CA LYS A 59 8.74 15.28 4.59
C LYS A 59 7.57 14.38 4.21
N ARG A 60 6.68 14.13 5.15
CA ARG A 60 5.44 13.37 4.95
C ARG A 60 4.69 13.81 3.68
N GLN A 61 4.50 15.11 3.49
CA GLN A 61 3.74 15.67 2.36
C GLN A 61 4.40 15.45 1.00
N GLY A 62 5.73 15.29 0.98
CA GLY A 62 6.50 15.01 -0.23
C GLY A 62 6.67 13.52 -0.54
N ARG A 63 6.10 12.62 0.26
CA ARG A 63 6.29 11.18 0.07
C ARG A 63 4.95 10.47 -0.14
N GLY A 64 4.81 9.86 -1.32
CA GLY A 64 3.73 8.93 -1.65
C GLY A 64 4.18 7.49 -1.50
N LEU A 65 3.24 6.60 -1.19
CA LEU A 65 3.44 5.16 -1.19
C LEU A 65 2.41 4.51 -2.10
N GLU A 66 2.86 3.63 -2.97
CA GLU A 66 2.01 2.92 -3.90
C GLU A 66 2.34 1.44 -3.92
N GLY A 67 1.33 0.60 -3.99
CA GLY A 67 1.50 -0.84 -4.08
C GLY A 67 0.35 -1.53 -4.80
N PHE A 68 0.65 -2.69 -5.40
CA PHE A 68 -0.33 -3.54 -6.06
C PHE A 68 -0.28 -4.95 -5.49
N SER A 69 -1.43 -5.60 -5.38
CA SER A 69 -1.57 -6.96 -4.87
C SER A 69 -1.03 -7.07 -3.43
N GLN A 70 -0.06 -7.91 -3.18
CA GLN A 70 0.67 -7.98 -1.91
C GLN A 70 1.25 -6.61 -1.51
N GLY A 71 1.77 -5.83 -2.48
CA GLY A 71 2.21 -4.45 -2.26
C GLY A 71 1.06 -3.50 -1.86
N GLY A 72 -0.16 -3.76 -2.31
CA GLY A 72 -1.36 -3.01 -1.88
C GLY A 72 -1.66 -3.23 -0.40
N ARG A 73 -1.58 -4.48 0.09
CA ARG A 73 -1.66 -4.78 1.52
C ARG A 73 -0.55 -4.09 2.31
N ALA A 74 0.70 -4.17 1.80
CA ALA A 74 1.82 -3.49 2.42
C ALA A 74 1.60 -1.98 2.54
N ALA A 75 1.10 -1.34 1.49
CA ALA A 75 0.86 0.10 1.47
C ALA A 75 -0.16 0.51 2.54
N THR A 76 -1.25 -0.22 2.70
CA THR A 76 -2.24 0.04 3.75
C THR A 76 -1.71 -0.21 5.16
N ARG A 77 -0.92 -1.27 5.36
CA ARG A 77 -0.27 -1.53 6.65
C ARG A 77 0.70 -0.42 7.02
N TYR A 78 1.59 -0.03 6.13
CA TYR A 78 2.57 1.02 6.39
C TYR A 78 1.92 2.38 6.60
N MET A 79 0.84 2.68 5.90
CA MET A 79 0.05 3.89 6.13
C MET A 79 -0.39 4.04 7.58
N PHE A 80 -0.94 2.99 8.16
CA PHE A 80 -1.48 3.01 9.51
C PHE A 80 -0.41 2.84 10.59
N LYS A 81 0.64 2.08 10.30
CA LYS A 81 1.74 1.84 11.23
C LYS A 81 2.73 3.02 11.29
N TYR A 82 2.92 3.72 10.17
CA TYR A 82 3.86 4.84 10.03
C TYR A 82 3.19 6.08 9.43
N PRO A 83 2.13 6.63 10.04
CA PRO A 83 1.31 7.70 9.47
C PRO A 83 2.08 9.00 9.22
N ASP A 84 3.18 9.21 9.93
CA ASP A 84 4.04 10.39 9.79
C ASP A 84 5.03 10.30 8.61
N LEU A 85 5.13 9.16 7.96
CA LEU A 85 6.06 8.99 6.83
C LEU A 85 5.46 9.34 5.48
N PHE A 86 4.14 9.17 5.29
CA PHE A 86 3.50 9.27 3.98
C PHE A 86 2.36 10.29 3.98
N GLY A 87 2.32 11.14 2.95
CA GLY A 87 1.22 12.08 2.73
C GLY A 87 0.04 11.46 1.99
N THR A 88 0.36 10.59 1.04
CA THR A 88 -0.59 9.88 0.20
C THR A 88 -0.24 8.41 0.09
N VAL A 89 -1.25 7.56 0.07
CA VAL A 89 -1.09 6.12 -0.12
C VAL A 89 -2.10 5.63 -1.16
N SER A 90 -1.63 4.92 -2.18
CA SER A 90 -2.49 4.25 -3.14
C SER A 90 -2.25 2.74 -3.08
N ALA A 91 -3.32 1.97 -2.89
CA ALA A 91 -3.26 0.54 -2.64
C ALA A 91 -4.19 -0.22 -3.59
N GLY A 92 -3.60 -0.96 -4.52
CA GLY A 92 -4.32 -1.62 -5.60
C GLY A 92 -4.40 -3.13 -5.44
N GLY A 93 -5.57 -3.70 -5.76
CA GLY A 93 -5.80 -5.13 -5.88
C GLY A 93 -5.38 -5.96 -4.66
N GLY A 94 -5.42 -5.39 -3.47
CA GLY A 94 -4.98 -6.04 -2.25
C GLY A 94 -5.90 -7.20 -1.86
N SER A 95 -5.31 -8.36 -1.51
CA SER A 95 -6.04 -9.49 -0.95
C SER A 95 -6.22 -9.33 0.55
N TYR A 96 -7.11 -8.45 0.96
CA TYR A 96 -7.38 -8.16 2.37
C TYR A 96 -8.05 -9.33 3.11
N THR A 97 -8.60 -10.29 2.38
CA THR A 97 -9.13 -11.52 2.99
C THR A 97 -8.03 -12.31 3.70
N ILE A 98 -6.84 -12.40 3.10
CA ILE A 98 -5.67 -13.03 3.73
C ILE A 98 -5.27 -12.26 5.00
N GLU A 99 -5.20 -10.93 4.91
CA GLU A 99 -4.90 -10.09 6.09
C GLU A 99 -5.94 -10.26 7.20
N LYS A 100 -7.20 -10.48 6.85
CA LYS A 100 -8.26 -10.78 7.83
C LYS A 100 -8.02 -12.12 8.52
N LEU A 101 -7.57 -13.13 7.78
CA LEU A 101 -7.21 -14.44 8.36
C LEU A 101 -6.05 -14.30 9.35
N ILE A 102 -5.04 -13.49 9.07
CA ILE A 102 -3.95 -13.20 10.01
C ILE A 102 -4.50 -12.65 11.34
N LYS A 103 -5.44 -11.70 11.27
CA LYS A 103 -6.11 -11.15 12.45
C LYS A 103 -6.87 -12.25 13.23
N GLU A 104 -7.64 -13.08 12.54
CA GLU A 104 -8.45 -14.14 13.14
C GLU A 104 -7.59 -15.28 13.71
N SER A 105 -6.42 -15.55 13.14
CA SER A 105 -5.46 -16.59 13.58
C SER A 105 -4.40 -16.08 14.56
N GLN A 106 -4.66 -14.94 15.19
CA GLN A 106 -3.78 -14.37 16.22
C GLN A 106 -2.33 -14.07 15.75
N GLY A 107 -2.19 -13.66 14.51
CA GLY A 107 -0.92 -13.21 13.94
C GLY A 107 -0.18 -14.25 13.11
N PHE A 108 -0.79 -15.40 12.85
CA PHE A 108 -0.24 -16.39 11.93
C PHE A 108 -0.83 -16.20 10.53
N GLU A 109 0.02 -16.23 9.53
CA GLU A 109 -0.38 -16.34 8.13
C GLU A 109 -0.31 -17.81 7.72
N ASP A 110 -1.44 -18.35 7.29
CA ASP A 110 -1.55 -19.62 6.60
C ASP A 110 -1.80 -19.31 5.11
N ASP A 111 -0.88 -19.70 4.24
CA ASP A 111 -1.12 -19.59 2.79
C ASP A 111 -1.78 -20.88 2.28
N PRO A 112 -3.10 -20.86 2.06
CA PRO A 112 -3.81 -22.07 1.61
C PRO A 112 -3.42 -22.52 0.20
N ARG A 113 -2.52 -21.80 -0.48
CA ARG A 113 -1.96 -22.16 -1.79
C ARG A 113 -0.68 -22.98 -1.69
N ASP A 114 -0.10 -23.06 -0.49
CA ASP A 114 1.10 -23.85 -0.25
C ASP A 114 0.68 -25.28 0.14
N ASP A 115 1.06 -26.27 -0.67
CA ASP A 115 0.80 -27.68 -0.39
C ASP A 115 1.58 -28.21 0.84
N GLU A 116 2.56 -27.47 1.30
CA GLU A 116 3.23 -27.65 2.59
C GLU A 116 2.63 -26.65 3.57
N GLU A 117 2.03 -27.12 4.65
CA GLU A 117 1.47 -26.31 5.75
C GLU A 117 2.52 -25.38 6.36
N THR A 118 2.92 -24.37 5.62
CA THR A 118 3.90 -23.39 6.10
C THR A 118 3.14 -22.25 6.77
N ILE A 119 3.03 -22.34 8.08
CA ILE A 119 2.40 -21.29 8.90
C ILE A 119 3.49 -20.30 9.32
N TYR A 120 3.36 -19.06 8.87
CA TYR A 120 4.27 -17.97 9.23
C TYR A 120 3.66 -17.12 10.34
N TYR A 121 4.46 -16.83 11.37
CA TYR A 121 4.07 -15.83 12.36
C TYR A 121 4.48 -14.43 11.87
N VAL A 122 3.50 -13.60 11.56
CA VAL A 122 3.70 -12.21 11.09
C VAL A 122 3.44 -11.17 12.19
N GLY A 123 3.02 -11.63 13.36
CA GLY A 123 2.76 -10.80 14.52
C GLY A 123 1.29 -10.42 14.69
N MET A 124 0.79 -10.61 15.89
CA MET A 124 -0.57 -10.24 16.26
C MET A 124 -0.79 -8.72 16.14
N GLY A 125 -1.88 -8.34 15.50
CA GLY A 125 -2.22 -6.92 15.31
C GLY A 125 -1.38 -6.20 14.25
N ASN A 126 -0.65 -6.94 13.42
CA ASN A 126 0.21 -6.40 12.36
C ASN A 126 -0.42 -6.47 10.96
N ASP A 127 -1.65 -6.96 10.86
CA ASP A 127 -2.46 -6.98 9.65
C ASP A 127 -3.14 -5.63 9.38
N ALA A 128 -3.59 -5.40 8.13
CA ALA A 128 -4.19 -4.14 7.71
C ALA A 128 -5.48 -3.78 8.48
N TRP A 129 -6.26 -4.78 8.91
CA TRP A 129 -7.50 -4.57 9.66
C TRP A 129 -7.22 -4.08 11.07
N SER A 130 -6.35 -4.79 11.79
CA SER A 130 -5.95 -4.44 13.16
C SER A 130 -5.24 -3.10 13.23
N LEU A 131 -4.36 -2.82 12.27
CA LEU A 131 -3.64 -1.54 12.21
C LEU A 131 -4.56 -0.36 11.92
N ALA A 132 -5.60 -0.52 11.10
CA ALA A 132 -6.58 0.53 10.87
C ALA A 132 -7.41 0.82 12.13
N GLU A 133 -7.81 -0.21 12.89
CA GLU A 133 -8.50 -0.06 14.18
C GLU A 133 -7.62 0.66 15.21
N GLN A 134 -6.36 0.27 15.32
CA GLN A 134 -5.39 0.90 16.21
C GLN A 134 -5.14 2.37 15.83
N HIS A 135 -4.96 2.64 14.53
CA HIS A 135 -4.78 3.99 14.01
C HIS A 135 -5.99 4.87 14.34
N LYS A 136 -7.21 4.39 14.15
CA LYS A 136 -8.43 5.13 14.49
C LYS A 136 -8.50 5.50 15.96
N SER A 137 -8.02 4.63 16.83
CA SER A 137 -8.00 4.85 18.28
C SER A 137 -6.90 5.84 18.72
N SER A 138 -5.83 5.99 17.94
CA SER A 138 -4.66 6.79 18.29
C SER A 138 -4.79 8.29 18.02
N GLN A 139 -5.81 8.73 17.28
CA GLN A 139 -5.99 10.12 16.82
C GLN A 139 -4.80 10.68 15.99
N ASN A 140 -4.00 9.82 15.40
CA ASN A 140 -2.88 10.22 14.52
C ASN A 140 -3.39 10.86 13.22
N VAL A 141 -2.52 11.62 12.59
CA VAL A 141 -2.81 12.19 11.26
C VAL A 141 -2.93 11.05 10.24
N THR A 142 -4.05 10.99 9.52
CA THR A 142 -4.28 9.99 8.49
C THR A 142 -3.73 10.46 7.15
N PRO A 143 -2.88 9.67 6.45
CA PRO A 143 -2.53 9.93 5.06
C PRO A 143 -3.78 9.91 4.17
N LYS A 144 -3.75 10.61 3.03
CA LYS A 144 -4.81 10.43 2.02
C LYS A 144 -4.71 9.03 1.44
N LEU A 145 -5.81 8.30 1.41
CA LEU A 145 -5.87 6.92 0.92
C LEU A 145 -6.68 6.84 -0.38
N MET A 146 -6.16 6.11 -1.35
CA MET A 146 -6.89 5.61 -2.51
C MET A 146 -6.74 4.10 -2.60
N LEU A 147 -7.83 3.38 -2.47
CA LEU A 147 -7.93 1.98 -2.88
C LEU A 147 -8.22 1.95 -4.38
N TRP A 148 -7.68 0.97 -5.10
CA TRP A 148 -7.98 0.82 -6.50
C TRP A 148 -7.96 -0.66 -6.94
N SER A 149 -8.82 -1.00 -7.90
CA SER A 149 -8.88 -2.34 -8.47
C SER A 149 -9.63 -2.34 -9.80
N GLY A 150 -9.39 -3.35 -10.61
CA GLY A 150 -10.26 -3.67 -11.74
C GLY A 150 -11.48 -4.45 -11.26
N THR A 151 -12.62 -4.30 -11.94
CA THR A 151 -13.86 -4.99 -11.53
C THR A 151 -13.84 -6.49 -11.80
N GLU A 152 -12.92 -6.97 -12.65
CA GLU A 152 -12.69 -8.40 -12.90
C GLU A 152 -11.47 -8.95 -12.14
N ASP A 153 -10.85 -8.12 -11.28
CA ASP A 153 -9.76 -8.55 -10.41
C ASP A 153 -10.27 -9.58 -9.39
N MET A 154 -9.55 -10.70 -9.27
CA MET A 154 -9.89 -11.76 -8.30
C MET A 154 -9.99 -11.24 -6.85
N ASN A 155 -9.31 -10.15 -6.55
CA ASN A 155 -9.31 -9.52 -5.24
C ASN A 155 -10.33 -8.37 -5.13
N TYR A 156 -11.12 -8.07 -6.18
CA TYR A 156 -12.04 -6.93 -6.18
C TYR A 156 -13.00 -6.95 -5.00
N LYS A 157 -13.61 -8.10 -4.75
CA LYS A 157 -14.52 -8.29 -3.61
C LYS A 157 -13.82 -8.05 -2.27
N SER A 158 -12.58 -8.50 -2.13
CA SER A 158 -11.78 -8.27 -0.93
C SER A 158 -11.47 -6.79 -0.73
N VAL A 159 -11.23 -6.04 -1.81
CA VAL A 159 -11.05 -4.58 -1.77
C VAL A 159 -12.35 -3.88 -1.33
N GLU A 160 -13.52 -4.29 -1.85
CA GLU A 160 -14.81 -3.74 -1.44
C GLU A 160 -15.14 -4.02 0.05
N GLU A 161 -14.82 -5.23 0.52
CA GLU A 161 -14.99 -5.59 1.94
C GLU A 161 -14.11 -4.70 2.83
N TYR A 162 -12.86 -4.50 2.43
CA TYR A 162 -11.94 -3.64 3.17
C TYR A 162 -12.37 -2.17 3.11
N GLN A 163 -12.85 -1.69 1.96
CA GLN A 163 -13.46 -0.36 1.84
C GLN A 163 -14.59 -0.16 2.84
N SER A 164 -15.55 -1.09 2.85
CA SER A 164 -16.70 -1.05 3.76
C SER A 164 -16.27 -1.03 5.22
N PHE A 165 -15.21 -1.75 5.57
CA PHE A 165 -14.63 -1.72 6.90
C PHE A 165 -14.03 -0.35 7.24
N LEU A 166 -13.28 0.28 6.32
CA LEU A 166 -12.74 1.63 6.52
C LEU A 166 -13.85 2.69 6.67
N GLU A 167 -14.95 2.55 5.91
CA GLU A 167 -16.15 3.40 6.06
C GLU A 167 -16.75 3.29 7.46
N ASN A 168 -16.89 2.06 7.98
CA ASN A 168 -17.37 1.83 9.34
C ASN A 168 -16.47 2.46 10.41
N LEU A 169 -15.16 2.46 10.18
CA LEU A 169 -14.19 3.15 11.03
C LEU A 169 -14.19 4.68 10.80
N LYS A 170 -14.91 5.20 9.80
CA LYS A 170 -14.89 6.62 9.40
C LYS A 170 -13.46 7.08 9.05
N ILE A 171 -12.71 6.26 8.34
CA ILE A 171 -11.42 6.60 7.76
C ILE A 171 -11.65 7.06 6.34
N GLU A 172 -11.34 8.33 6.04
CA GLU A 172 -11.52 8.90 4.70
C GLU A 172 -10.63 8.20 3.68
N HIS A 173 -11.22 7.79 2.57
CA HIS A 173 -10.54 7.17 1.45
C HIS A 173 -11.30 7.37 0.15
N LYS A 174 -10.68 7.01 -0.97
CA LYS A 174 -11.30 6.93 -2.29
C LYS A 174 -11.20 5.51 -2.78
N LEU A 175 -12.19 5.06 -3.56
CA LEU A 175 -12.10 3.84 -4.36
C LEU A 175 -12.06 4.24 -5.85
N LEU A 176 -11.07 3.74 -6.58
CA LEU A 176 -10.97 3.86 -8.02
C LEU A 176 -11.14 2.47 -8.65
N SER A 177 -12.31 2.19 -9.19
CA SER A 177 -12.60 0.94 -9.90
C SER A 177 -12.55 1.17 -11.40
N ILE A 178 -11.90 0.26 -12.13
CA ILE A 178 -11.83 0.29 -13.59
C ILE A 178 -12.53 -0.93 -14.16
N GLU A 179 -13.60 -0.69 -14.90
CA GLU A 179 -14.41 -1.75 -15.49
C GLU A 179 -13.61 -2.63 -16.46
N GLY A 180 -13.82 -3.95 -16.36
CA GLY A 180 -13.26 -4.95 -17.24
C GLY A 180 -11.74 -5.14 -17.11
N VAL A 181 -11.15 -4.72 -16.01
CA VAL A 181 -9.73 -4.97 -15.72
C VAL A 181 -9.62 -6.11 -14.71
N ASP A 182 -8.82 -7.09 -15.04
CA ASP A 182 -8.45 -8.22 -14.19
C ASP A 182 -7.31 -7.86 -13.21
N HIS A 183 -6.71 -8.86 -12.56
CA HIS A 183 -5.57 -8.69 -11.66
C HIS A 183 -4.28 -8.32 -12.41
N ASN A 184 -4.30 -7.20 -13.13
CA ASN A 184 -3.24 -6.76 -14.03
C ASN A 184 -2.91 -5.27 -13.85
N SER A 185 -1.86 -5.00 -13.07
CA SER A 185 -1.41 -3.63 -12.80
C SER A 185 -1.04 -2.86 -14.07
N SER A 186 -0.51 -3.54 -15.10
CA SER A 186 -0.11 -2.89 -16.35
C SER A 186 -1.31 -2.31 -17.09
N VAL A 187 -2.37 -3.09 -17.26
CA VAL A 187 -3.63 -2.66 -17.88
C VAL A 187 -4.29 -1.57 -17.05
N PHE A 188 -4.26 -1.71 -15.71
CA PHE A 188 -4.78 -0.66 -14.84
C PHE A 188 -4.03 0.66 -15.03
N TYR A 189 -2.70 0.63 -15.10
CA TYR A 189 -1.88 1.83 -15.33
C TYR A 189 -2.11 2.45 -16.71
N GLU A 190 -2.33 1.67 -17.75
CA GLU A 190 -2.71 2.19 -19.07
C GLU A 190 -3.99 3.00 -19.00
N LYS A 191 -4.98 2.53 -18.26
CA LYS A 191 -6.31 3.16 -18.16
C LYS A 191 -6.36 4.28 -17.12
N ALA A 192 -5.70 4.14 -15.98
CA ALA A 192 -5.87 5.00 -14.80
C ALA A 192 -4.58 5.58 -14.22
N GLY A 193 -3.39 5.29 -14.77
CA GLY A 193 -2.11 5.72 -14.21
C GLY A 193 -1.99 7.24 -14.03
N THR A 194 -2.58 8.03 -14.94
CA THR A 194 -2.65 9.49 -14.78
C THR A 194 -3.44 9.90 -13.53
N SER A 195 -4.51 9.19 -13.19
CA SER A 195 -5.31 9.46 -11.99
C SER A 195 -4.54 9.13 -10.72
N LEU A 196 -3.78 8.03 -10.73
CA LEU A 196 -2.89 7.66 -9.62
C LEU A 196 -1.78 8.70 -9.42
N ALA A 197 -1.11 9.11 -10.49
CA ALA A 197 -0.07 10.13 -10.41
C ALA A 197 -0.61 11.47 -9.87
N LYS A 198 -1.74 11.94 -10.37
CA LYS A 198 -2.39 13.16 -9.88
C LYS A 198 -2.83 13.05 -8.41
N PHE A 199 -3.23 11.88 -7.96
CA PHE A 199 -3.56 11.66 -6.56
C PHE A 199 -2.35 11.87 -5.65
N HIS A 200 -1.17 11.40 -6.04
CA HIS A 200 0.05 11.58 -5.26
C HIS A 200 0.60 13.01 -5.35
N ILE A 201 0.63 13.59 -6.52
CA ILE A 201 1.24 14.90 -6.77
C ILE A 201 0.33 16.05 -6.29
N GLY A 202 -0.97 15.99 -6.53
CA GLY A 202 -1.92 17.02 -6.07
C GLY A 202 -2.05 17.15 -4.54
N ALA A 203 -1.38 16.30 -3.77
CA ALA A 203 -1.29 16.45 -2.32
C ALA A 203 -0.15 17.38 -1.87
N SER A 204 0.82 17.66 -2.75
CA SER A 204 1.93 18.56 -2.46
C SER A 204 1.54 20.05 -2.55
N ASP A 205 0.50 20.39 -3.32
CA ASP A 205 0.05 21.79 -3.52
C ASP A 205 -0.54 22.46 -2.26
N ASN A 206 -0.81 21.69 -1.20
CA ASN A 206 -1.34 22.22 0.06
C ASN A 206 -0.28 22.34 1.17
N ALA A 207 1.02 22.33 0.83
CA ALA A 207 2.13 22.34 1.78
C ALA A 207 2.87 23.69 1.89
N ASN A 208 2.15 24.80 1.56
CA ASN A 208 2.63 26.18 1.78
C ASN A 208 2.03 26.79 3.05
#